data_318d7235cb9c7586eaec8b9cb433df42
#
_entry.id   318d7235cb9c7586eaec8b9cb433df42
#
_cell.length_a   1.000
_cell.length_b   1.000
_cell.length_c   1.000
_cell.angle_alpha   90.00
_cell.angle_beta   90.00
_cell.angle_gamma   90.00
#
_symmetry.space_group_name_H-M   'P 1'
#
loop_
_entity.id
_entity.type
_entity.pdbx_description
1 polymer ?
#
loop_
_entity_poly.entity_id
_entity_poly.type
_entity_poly.pdbx_seq_one_letter_code
_entity_poly.pdbx_strand_id
1 'polypeptide(L)'
;MAEFIDRYTDFAEFLTGHGFLVVGNDHLGHGRSVAASSDFGYFSKKNSKDYVIEDIYTLHQLVKQDYPTLPYFLMGHSMGSFIVRNYLQKYGASVDGAIIMGTSGPKLETALILPILEVLNKLQPRKQNKWVDQLAFGSFNNYFPEDAAEFAWLSENQENVQRYMNHPQTGFIFTNNGFLTLFTLLQDATKPGWANPIPRELPLLIISGEDDPVGQMGVGIRKVFRELEELDFVDVTFCSYPTMRHEILMETNHLLVYSDILDWLSKHL
;
A
#
# COMPACT_ATOMS: atom_id res chain seq x y z
N MET A 1 -5.94 -1.32 0.73
CA MET A 1 -6.73 -1.93 1.82
C MET A 1 -8.08 -2.35 1.27
N ALA A 2 -8.78 -3.29 1.96
CA ALA A 2 -10.07 -3.82 1.55
C ALA A 2 -10.08 -4.32 0.08
N GLU A 3 -9.10 -5.14 -0.23
CA GLU A 3 -8.89 -5.79 -1.53
C GLU A 3 -8.15 -7.14 -1.35
N PHE A 4 -7.80 -7.82 -2.42
CA PHE A 4 -7.12 -9.12 -2.39
C PHE A 4 -6.10 -9.22 -3.51
N ILE A 5 -5.15 -10.16 -3.36
CA ILE A 5 -3.95 -10.22 -4.19
C ILE A 5 -4.25 -10.52 -5.68
N ASP A 6 -5.29 -11.30 -5.99
CA ASP A 6 -5.58 -11.67 -7.39
C ASP A 6 -6.00 -10.46 -8.27
N ARG A 7 -6.28 -9.28 -7.67
CA ARG A 7 -6.48 -8.04 -8.44
C ARG A 7 -5.23 -7.58 -9.18
N TYR A 8 -4.07 -8.07 -8.78
CA TYR A 8 -2.77 -7.74 -9.40
C TYR A 8 -2.32 -8.78 -10.42
N THR A 9 -3.19 -9.74 -10.79
CA THR A 9 -2.84 -10.85 -11.72
C THR A 9 -2.35 -10.34 -13.06
N ASP A 10 -3.03 -9.37 -13.68
CA ASP A 10 -2.64 -8.83 -15.00
C ASP A 10 -1.22 -8.22 -14.96
N PHE A 11 -0.90 -7.49 -13.89
CA PHE A 11 0.45 -6.96 -13.68
C PHE A 11 1.49 -8.06 -13.41
N ALA A 12 1.13 -9.07 -12.62
CA ALA A 12 2.00 -10.21 -12.36
C ALA A 12 2.28 -11.01 -13.64
N GLU A 13 1.27 -11.25 -14.48
CA GLU A 13 1.42 -11.90 -15.78
C GLU A 13 2.29 -11.09 -16.75
N PHE A 14 2.14 -9.76 -16.75
CA PHE A 14 3.01 -8.89 -17.52
C PHE A 14 4.47 -9.05 -17.10
N LEU A 15 4.79 -9.01 -15.80
CA LEU A 15 6.15 -9.17 -15.31
C LEU A 15 6.70 -10.59 -15.55
N THR A 16 5.89 -11.63 -15.35
CA THR A 16 6.32 -13.02 -15.60
C THR A 16 6.59 -13.24 -17.09
N GLY A 17 5.84 -12.60 -17.98
CA GLY A 17 6.10 -12.58 -19.42
C GLY A 17 7.45 -11.93 -19.80
N HIS A 18 8.03 -11.12 -18.88
CA HIS A 18 9.34 -10.49 -19.03
C HIS A 18 10.44 -11.18 -18.18
N GLY A 19 10.19 -12.37 -17.67
CA GLY A 19 11.20 -13.20 -16.99
C GLY A 19 11.32 -12.99 -15.50
N PHE A 20 10.40 -12.26 -14.86
CA PHE A 20 10.37 -12.10 -13.41
C PHE A 20 9.58 -13.23 -12.74
N LEU A 21 10.02 -13.66 -11.56
CA LEU A 21 9.20 -14.42 -10.64
C LEU A 21 8.38 -13.44 -9.79
N VAL A 22 7.06 -13.56 -9.79
CA VAL A 22 6.17 -12.70 -9.00
C VAL A 22 5.49 -13.51 -7.92
N VAL A 23 5.54 -13.04 -6.70
CA VAL A 23 4.87 -13.65 -5.54
C VAL A 23 4.09 -12.59 -4.77
N GLY A 24 3.02 -13.00 -4.13
CA GLY A 24 2.21 -12.12 -3.30
C GLY A 24 1.32 -12.90 -2.34
N ASN A 25 0.81 -12.22 -1.31
CA ASN A 25 -0.09 -12.81 -0.33
C ASN A 25 -1.25 -11.90 0.00
N ASP A 26 -2.36 -12.49 0.40
CA ASP A 26 -3.42 -11.78 1.09
C ASP A 26 -2.99 -11.50 2.54
N HIS A 27 -3.03 -10.25 2.96
CA HIS A 27 -2.76 -9.91 4.36
C HIS A 27 -3.83 -10.46 5.29
N LEU A 28 -3.52 -10.57 6.58
CA LEU A 28 -4.50 -10.89 7.61
C LEU A 28 -5.77 -10.03 7.43
N GLY A 29 -6.94 -10.64 7.53
CA GLY A 29 -8.22 -9.96 7.35
C GLY A 29 -8.59 -9.60 5.91
N HIS A 30 -7.88 -10.15 4.90
CA HIS A 30 -8.10 -9.91 3.48
C HIS A 30 -8.14 -11.22 2.69
N GLY A 31 -8.78 -11.19 1.52
CA GLY A 31 -8.78 -12.26 0.53
C GLY A 31 -8.99 -13.64 1.11
N ARG A 32 -8.05 -14.56 0.86
CA ARG A 32 -8.06 -15.95 1.37
C ARG A 32 -7.46 -16.11 2.76
N SER A 33 -6.91 -15.03 3.35
CA SER A 33 -6.37 -15.02 4.72
C SER A 33 -7.43 -14.73 5.78
N VAL A 34 -8.69 -15.08 5.50
CA VAL A 34 -9.82 -15.04 6.44
C VAL A 34 -10.46 -16.42 6.55
N ALA A 35 -10.89 -16.79 7.75
CA ALA A 35 -11.61 -18.05 7.98
C ALA A 35 -13.11 -17.93 7.66
N ALA A 36 -13.67 -16.73 7.81
CA ALA A 36 -15.07 -16.42 7.54
C ALA A 36 -15.22 -14.96 7.08
N SER A 37 -16.33 -14.64 6.42
CA SER A 37 -16.60 -13.26 5.97
C SER A 37 -16.67 -12.24 7.12
N SER A 38 -17.00 -12.68 8.33
CA SER A 38 -16.95 -11.85 9.55
C SER A 38 -15.55 -11.43 9.97
N ASP A 39 -14.50 -12.02 9.39
CA ASP A 39 -13.12 -11.73 9.71
C ASP A 39 -12.51 -10.67 8.78
N PHE A 40 -13.21 -10.26 7.73
CA PHE A 40 -12.75 -9.18 6.88
C PHE A 40 -12.48 -7.89 7.68
N GLY A 41 -11.31 -7.32 7.46
CA GLY A 41 -10.86 -6.10 8.13
C GLY A 41 -10.44 -6.29 9.58
N TYR A 42 -10.32 -7.54 10.07
CA TYR A 42 -9.74 -7.87 11.37
C TYR A 42 -8.41 -8.60 11.19
N PHE A 43 -7.34 -8.07 11.73
CA PHE A 43 -5.99 -8.62 11.53
C PHE A 43 -5.62 -9.64 12.61
N SER A 44 -5.45 -9.19 13.85
CA SER A 44 -5.11 -10.11 14.96
C SER A 44 -5.45 -9.52 16.32
N LYS A 45 -5.45 -10.37 17.36
CA LYS A 45 -5.75 -9.95 18.73
C LYS A 45 -4.67 -9.01 19.31
N LYS A 46 -3.42 -9.20 18.94
CA LYS A 46 -2.26 -8.44 19.44
C LYS A 46 -1.26 -8.27 18.31
N ASN A 47 -0.45 -7.21 18.37
CA ASN A 47 0.69 -7.00 17.48
C ASN A 47 0.36 -7.08 15.97
N SER A 48 -0.84 -6.63 15.57
CA SER A 48 -1.31 -6.77 14.18
C SER A 48 -0.33 -6.19 13.17
N LYS A 49 0.22 -5.01 13.45
CA LYS A 49 1.23 -4.37 12.59
C LYS A 49 2.46 -5.27 12.43
N ASP A 50 3.00 -5.78 13.54
CA ASP A 50 4.22 -6.58 13.50
C ASP A 50 3.98 -7.89 12.73
N TYR A 51 2.85 -8.56 12.93
CA TYR A 51 2.52 -9.77 12.19
C TYR A 51 2.43 -9.54 10.68
N VAL A 52 1.82 -8.45 10.24
CA VAL A 52 1.75 -8.14 8.80
C VAL A 52 3.16 -7.94 8.21
N ILE A 53 4.07 -7.30 8.94
CA ILE A 53 5.47 -7.12 8.50
C ILE A 53 6.22 -8.45 8.51
N GLU A 54 6.06 -9.27 9.56
CA GLU A 54 6.70 -10.58 9.68
C GLU A 54 6.21 -11.58 8.63
N ASP A 55 4.92 -11.52 8.25
CA ASP A 55 4.36 -12.36 7.20
C ASP A 55 5.07 -12.07 5.85
N ILE A 56 5.30 -10.79 5.53
CA ILE A 56 6.07 -10.41 4.34
C ILE A 56 7.51 -10.91 4.42
N TYR A 57 8.15 -10.77 5.59
CA TYR A 57 9.52 -11.27 5.78
C TYR A 57 9.58 -12.80 5.68
N THR A 58 8.58 -13.49 6.20
CA THR A 58 8.46 -14.95 6.07
C THR A 58 8.32 -15.38 4.61
N LEU A 59 7.47 -14.70 3.84
CA LEU A 59 7.32 -14.94 2.40
C LEU A 59 8.66 -14.71 1.68
N HIS A 60 9.35 -13.61 1.97
CA HIS A 60 10.67 -13.32 1.43
C HIS A 60 11.66 -14.48 1.74
N GLN A 61 11.72 -14.94 2.99
CA GLN A 61 12.61 -16.04 3.38
C GLN A 61 12.29 -17.35 2.63
N LEU A 62 11.01 -17.68 2.44
CA LEU A 62 10.59 -18.86 1.68
C LEU A 62 11.02 -18.75 0.21
N VAL A 63 10.84 -17.60 -0.43
CA VAL A 63 11.29 -17.38 -1.81
C VAL A 63 12.82 -17.50 -1.92
N LYS A 64 13.56 -16.91 -0.98
CA LYS A 64 15.03 -16.97 -0.98
C LYS A 64 15.58 -18.38 -0.70
N GLN A 65 14.82 -19.27 -0.06
CA GLN A 65 15.20 -20.68 0.07
C GLN A 65 15.23 -21.40 -1.29
N ASP A 66 14.22 -21.12 -2.14
CA ASP A 66 14.11 -21.75 -3.46
C ASP A 66 14.95 -21.03 -4.53
N TYR A 67 15.11 -19.71 -4.39
CA TYR A 67 15.79 -18.82 -5.34
C TYR A 67 16.83 -17.92 -4.66
N PRO A 68 17.91 -18.47 -4.07
CA PRO A 68 18.84 -17.73 -3.22
C PRO A 68 19.63 -16.64 -3.94
N THR A 69 19.81 -16.74 -5.25
CA THR A 69 20.63 -15.82 -6.07
C THR A 69 19.83 -14.76 -6.79
N LEU A 70 18.51 -14.90 -6.88
CA LEU A 70 17.70 -13.89 -7.57
C LEU A 70 17.62 -12.60 -6.76
N PRO A 71 17.76 -11.42 -7.39
CA PRO A 71 17.41 -10.16 -6.75
C PRO A 71 15.96 -10.16 -6.28
N TYR A 72 15.70 -9.54 -5.13
CA TYR A 72 14.36 -9.48 -4.54
C TYR A 72 13.90 -8.03 -4.38
N PHE A 73 12.87 -7.67 -5.11
CA PHE A 73 12.24 -6.35 -5.04
C PHE A 73 10.91 -6.44 -4.29
N LEU A 74 10.66 -5.50 -3.41
CA LEU A 74 9.42 -5.45 -2.63
C LEU A 74 8.53 -4.32 -3.12
N MET A 75 7.28 -4.63 -3.49
CA MET A 75 6.31 -3.62 -3.93
C MET A 75 5.12 -3.56 -2.97
N GLY A 76 4.62 -2.35 -2.68
CA GLY A 76 3.39 -2.15 -1.93
C GLY A 76 2.59 -0.96 -2.41
N HIS A 77 1.27 -1.17 -2.54
CA HIS A 77 0.31 -0.15 -2.95
C HIS A 77 -0.58 0.25 -1.77
N SER A 78 -0.86 1.54 -1.63
CA SER A 78 -1.77 2.08 -0.59
C SER A 78 -1.33 1.67 0.82
N MET A 79 -2.16 0.95 1.58
CA MET A 79 -1.76 0.35 2.86
C MET A 79 -0.49 -0.48 2.71
N GLY A 80 -0.33 -1.21 1.60
CA GLY A 80 0.89 -1.95 1.27
C GLY A 80 2.14 -1.07 1.20
N SER A 81 2.01 0.17 0.77
CA SER A 81 3.12 1.14 0.75
C SER A 81 3.59 1.51 2.17
N PHE A 82 2.66 1.59 3.12
CA PHE A 82 3.01 1.79 4.53
C PHE A 82 3.66 0.53 5.12
N ILE A 83 3.20 -0.66 4.73
CA ILE A 83 3.81 -1.93 5.12
C ILE A 83 5.24 -2.02 4.59
N VAL A 84 5.47 -1.71 3.30
CA VAL A 84 6.81 -1.66 2.70
C VAL A 84 7.72 -0.71 3.47
N ARG A 85 7.28 0.52 3.74
CA ARG A 85 8.09 1.51 4.50
C ARG A 85 8.42 1.03 5.91
N ASN A 86 7.49 0.36 6.61
CA ASN A 86 7.76 -0.27 7.91
C ASN A 86 8.69 -1.49 7.80
N TYR A 87 8.52 -2.31 6.75
CA TYR A 87 9.40 -3.43 6.43
C TYR A 87 10.84 -2.96 6.23
N LEU A 88 11.04 -1.93 5.41
CA LEU A 88 12.36 -1.39 5.11
C LEU A 88 13.08 -0.83 6.35
N GLN A 89 12.35 -0.28 7.31
CA GLN A 89 12.94 0.15 8.59
C GLN A 89 13.56 -1.02 9.37
N LYS A 90 13.05 -2.22 9.20
CA LYS A 90 13.51 -3.42 9.93
C LYS A 90 14.38 -4.34 9.09
N TYR A 91 14.04 -4.51 7.83
CA TYR A 91 14.60 -5.52 6.92
C TYR A 91 15.13 -4.92 5.62
N GLY A 92 15.34 -3.61 5.53
CA GLY A 92 15.75 -2.95 4.29
C GLY A 92 17.04 -3.50 3.68
N ALA A 93 17.96 -4.02 4.49
CA ALA A 93 19.18 -4.66 4.01
C ALA A 93 18.96 -6.07 3.39
N SER A 94 17.74 -6.60 3.43
CA SER A 94 17.43 -7.93 2.90
C SER A 94 16.83 -7.92 1.49
N VAL A 95 16.54 -6.75 0.95
CA VAL A 95 15.96 -6.58 -0.39
C VAL A 95 16.90 -5.76 -1.28
N ASP A 96 16.78 -5.96 -2.59
CA ASP A 96 17.63 -5.30 -3.59
C ASP A 96 16.99 -4.01 -4.15
N GLY A 97 15.76 -3.72 -3.80
CA GLY A 97 15.05 -2.49 -4.09
C GLY A 97 13.59 -2.52 -3.64
N ALA A 98 12.94 -1.36 -3.63
CA ALA A 98 11.52 -1.32 -3.25
C ALA A 98 10.71 -0.29 -4.07
N ILE A 99 9.43 -0.63 -4.31
CA ILE A 99 8.45 0.19 -5.02
C ILE A 99 7.37 0.61 -4.03
N ILE A 100 7.25 1.91 -3.82
CA ILE A 100 6.31 2.55 -2.89
C ILE A 100 5.25 3.26 -3.75
N MET A 101 4.05 2.64 -3.86
CA MET A 101 3.00 3.08 -4.76
C MET A 101 1.81 3.64 -4.00
N GLY A 102 1.26 4.77 -4.45
CA GLY A 102 0.04 5.36 -3.89
C GLY A 102 0.14 5.64 -2.39
N THR A 103 1.31 6.11 -1.94
CA THR A 103 1.62 6.35 -0.52
C THR A 103 1.16 7.73 -0.05
N SER A 104 1.21 7.96 1.24
CA SER A 104 0.88 9.24 1.87
C SER A 104 2.06 9.82 2.66
N GLY A 105 2.10 11.14 2.73
CA GLY A 105 2.89 11.86 3.71
C GLY A 105 2.25 11.86 5.11
N PRO A 106 2.85 12.55 6.09
CA PRO A 106 2.30 12.65 7.44
C PRO A 106 0.94 13.37 7.43
N LYS A 107 0.00 12.82 8.22
CA LYS A 107 -1.34 13.38 8.43
C LYS A 107 -1.52 13.67 9.93
N LEU A 108 -1.87 14.91 10.27
CA LEU A 108 -2.06 15.32 11.67
C LEU A 108 -3.19 14.53 12.34
N GLU A 109 -4.23 14.20 11.58
CA GLU A 109 -5.39 13.44 12.04
C GLU A 109 -5.01 12.05 12.55
N THR A 110 -3.94 11.47 12.03
CA THR A 110 -3.44 10.15 12.46
C THR A 110 -3.07 10.15 13.94
N ALA A 111 -2.38 11.17 14.40
CA ALA A 111 -1.98 11.27 15.80
C ALA A 111 -3.18 11.47 16.74
N LEU A 112 -4.24 12.12 16.28
CA LEU A 112 -5.45 12.37 17.06
C LEU A 112 -6.37 11.16 17.16
N ILE A 113 -6.46 10.36 16.11
CA ILE A 113 -7.37 9.21 16.06
C ILE A 113 -6.82 7.96 16.78
N LEU A 114 -5.49 7.78 16.82
CA LEU A 114 -4.87 6.59 17.38
C LEU A 114 -5.25 6.30 18.83
N PRO A 115 -5.23 7.24 19.78
CA PRO A 115 -5.67 6.98 21.16
C PRO A 115 -7.13 6.52 21.24
N ILE A 116 -8.00 7.05 20.38
CA ILE A 116 -9.41 6.66 20.32
C ILE A 116 -9.51 5.23 19.81
N LEU A 117 -8.78 4.89 18.75
CA LEU A 117 -8.78 3.54 18.17
C LEU A 117 -8.22 2.50 19.15
N GLU A 118 -7.23 2.84 19.97
CA GLU A 118 -6.73 1.96 21.03
C GLU A 118 -7.83 1.58 22.03
N VAL A 119 -8.63 2.56 22.48
CA VAL A 119 -9.75 2.32 23.39
C VAL A 119 -10.82 1.49 22.69
N LEU A 120 -11.22 1.84 21.48
CA LEU A 120 -12.22 1.11 20.70
C LEU A 120 -11.79 -0.35 20.42
N ASN A 121 -10.52 -0.55 20.09
CA ASN A 121 -9.95 -1.87 19.87
C ASN A 121 -9.96 -2.73 21.16
N LYS A 122 -9.67 -2.14 22.31
CA LYS A 122 -9.77 -2.87 23.60
C LYS A 122 -11.19 -3.32 23.92
N LEU A 123 -12.17 -2.46 23.62
CA LEU A 123 -13.59 -2.74 23.94
C LEU A 123 -14.28 -3.64 22.92
N GLN A 124 -14.09 -3.36 21.63
CA GLN A 124 -14.81 -4.00 20.52
C GLN A 124 -13.91 -4.21 19.30
N PRO A 125 -12.86 -5.05 19.38
CA PRO A 125 -11.83 -5.14 18.32
C PRO A 125 -12.40 -5.55 16.95
N ARG A 126 -13.42 -6.41 16.92
CA ARG A 126 -14.03 -6.96 15.69
C ARG A 126 -15.19 -6.11 15.14
N LYS A 127 -15.56 -5.04 15.82
CA LYS A 127 -16.64 -4.18 15.33
C LYS A 127 -16.18 -3.36 14.15
N GLN A 128 -16.83 -3.50 13.01
CA GLN A 128 -16.67 -2.60 11.86
C GLN A 128 -17.00 -1.16 12.26
N ASN A 129 -16.18 -0.20 11.81
CA ASN A 129 -16.31 1.18 12.24
C ASN A 129 -16.54 2.15 11.08
N LYS A 130 -17.81 2.28 10.70
CA LYS A 130 -18.25 3.20 9.63
C LYS A 130 -17.89 4.67 9.89
N TRP A 131 -17.84 5.09 11.15
CA TRP A 131 -17.49 6.47 11.50
C TRP A 131 -16.01 6.75 11.19
N VAL A 132 -15.11 5.82 11.55
CA VAL A 132 -13.68 5.97 11.24
C VAL A 132 -13.46 5.87 9.73
N ASP A 133 -14.17 4.99 9.05
CA ASP A 133 -14.13 4.87 7.59
C ASP A 133 -14.50 6.18 6.90
N GLN A 134 -15.64 6.76 7.29
CA GLN A 134 -16.08 8.04 6.77
C GLN A 134 -15.10 9.18 7.07
N LEU A 135 -14.49 9.18 8.25
CA LEU A 135 -13.46 10.17 8.62
C LEU A 135 -12.20 10.02 7.77
N ALA A 136 -11.78 8.79 7.48
CA ALA A 136 -10.55 8.50 6.76
C ALA A 136 -10.67 8.72 5.25
N PHE A 137 -11.81 8.35 4.65
CA PHE A 137 -11.97 8.25 3.20
C PHE A 137 -13.16 9.02 2.64
N GLY A 138 -14.13 9.41 3.48
CA GLY A 138 -15.39 9.98 3.03
C GLY A 138 -15.28 11.30 2.26
N SER A 139 -14.15 12.01 2.37
CA SER A 139 -13.92 13.25 1.62
C SER A 139 -13.23 13.02 0.26
N PHE A 140 -12.75 11.80 -0.05
CA PHE A 140 -11.93 11.58 -1.24
C PHE A 140 -12.70 11.80 -2.55
N ASN A 141 -13.97 11.40 -2.60
CA ASN A 141 -14.81 11.65 -3.76
C ASN A 141 -15.13 13.13 -3.99
N ASN A 142 -14.94 14.01 -3.00
CA ASN A 142 -15.18 15.45 -3.18
C ASN A 142 -14.23 16.08 -4.21
N TYR A 143 -13.13 15.40 -4.54
CA TYR A 143 -12.23 15.83 -5.62
C TYR A 143 -12.78 15.51 -7.01
N PHE A 144 -13.80 14.65 -7.11
CA PHE A 144 -14.38 14.15 -8.37
C PHE A 144 -15.91 14.33 -8.38
N PRO A 145 -16.43 15.54 -8.27
CA PRO A 145 -17.87 15.80 -8.11
C PRO A 145 -18.70 15.42 -9.34
N GLU A 146 -18.08 15.33 -10.51
CA GLU A 146 -18.71 14.89 -11.77
C GLU A 146 -18.85 13.36 -11.86
N ASP A 147 -18.17 12.61 -11.01
CA ASP A 147 -18.18 11.15 -11.01
C ASP A 147 -19.07 10.63 -9.86
N ALA A 148 -20.20 10.03 -10.22
CA ALA A 148 -21.20 9.59 -9.24
C ALA A 148 -20.87 8.26 -8.52
N ALA A 149 -19.77 7.58 -8.88
CA ALA A 149 -19.42 6.31 -8.28
C ALA A 149 -18.92 6.49 -6.84
N GLU A 150 -19.34 5.61 -5.92
CA GLU A 150 -18.95 5.65 -4.50
C GLU A 150 -17.43 5.61 -4.28
N PHE A 151 -16.70 4.90 -5.17
CA PHE A 151 -15.25 4.76 -5.14
C PHE A 151 -14.58 5.42 -6.34
N ALA A 152 -15.12 6.52 -6.84
CA ALA A 152 -14.56 7.27 -7.97
C ALA A 152 -13.08 7.62 -7.76
N TRP A 153 -12.69 7.94 -6.53
CA TRP A 153 -11.31 8.29 -6.17
C TRP A 153 -10.27 7.18 -6.43
N LEU A 154 -10.71 5.93 -6.66
CA LEU A 154 -9.79 4.83 -6.95
C LEU A 154 -9.20 4.92 -8.36
N SER A 155 -10.01 5.25 -9.38
CA SER A 155 -9.57 5.18 -10.77
C SER A 155 -10.49 5.96 -11.69
N GLU A 156 -9.96 6.52 -12.79
CA GLU A 156 -10.76 7.02 -13.92
C GLU A 156 -11.40 5.87 -14.72
N ASN A 157 -10.85 4.67 -14.62
CA ASN A 157 -11.37 3.49 -15.28
C ASN A 157 -12.65 3.01 -14.58
N GLN A 158 -13.80 3.39 -15.14
CA GLN A 158 -15.10 3.06 -14.59
C GLN A 158 -15.35 1.55 -14.47
N GLU A 159 -14.80 0.75 -15.38
CA GLU A 159 -14.91 -0.71 -15.32
C GLU A 159 -14.16 -1.27 -14.08
N ASN A 160 -12.98 -0.73 -13.80
CA ASN A 160 -12.24 -1.08 -12.58
C ASN A 160 -13.03 -0.69 -11.31
N VAL A 161 -13.60 0.52 -11.26
CA VAL A 161 -14.42 0.98 -10.14
C VAL A 161 -15.63 0.07 -9.94
N GLN A 162 -16.33 -0.29 -11.02
CA GLN A 162 -17.48 -1.21 -10.94
C GLN A 162 -17.06 -2.62 -10.49
N ARG A 163 -15.95 -3.15 -10.97
CA ARG A 163 -15.40 -4.45 -10.49
C ARG A 163 -15.11 -4.39 -8.99
N TYR A 164 -14.51 -3.31 -8.51
CA TYR A 164 -14.24 -3.10 -7.09
C TYR A 164 -15.53 -3.05 -6.28
N MET A 165 -16.54 -2.29 -6.69
CA MET A 165 -17.82 -2.14 -5.99
C MET A 165 -18.61 -3.44 -5.88
N ASN A 166 -18.52 -4.29 -6.91
CA ASN A 166 -19.34 -5.50 -7.02
C ASN A 166 -18.67 -6.77 -6.49
N HIS A 167 -17.38 -6.73 -6.14
CA HIS A 167 -16.69 -7.93 -5.67
C HIS A 167 -16.83 -8.09 -4.15
N PRO A 168 -17.18 -9.29 -3.62
CA PRO A 168 -17.45 -9.49 -2.19
C PRO A 168 -16.22 -9.35 -1.28
N GLN A 169 -15.00 -9.37 -1.85
CA GLN A 169 -13.75 -9.24 -1.12
C GLN A 169 -13.10 -7.86 -1.25
N THR A 170 -13.84 -6.87 -1.77
CA THR A 170 -13.39 -5.48 -1.89
C THR A 170 -14.35 -4.53 -1.19
N GLY A 171 -13.90 -3.34 -0.86
CA GLY A 171 -14.74 -2.28 -0.31
C GLY A 171 -15.32 -2.57 1.10
N PHE A 172 -14.90 -3.62 1.77
CA PHE A 172 -15.38 -3.90 3.13
C PHE A 172 -14.80 -2.91 4.15
N ILE A 173 -15.63 -2.54 5.11
CA ILE A 173 -15.24 -1.62 6.18
C ILE A 173 -14.36 -2.33 7.19
N PHE A 174 -13.23 -1.74 7.54
CA PHE A 174 -12.34 -2.25 8.57
C PHE A 174 -12.99 -2.25 9.95
N THR A 175 -12.57 -3.23 10.76
CA THR A 175 -12.87 -3.26 12.18
C THR A 175 -12.07 -2.20 12.95
N ASN A 176 -12.41 -1.97 14.23
CA ASN A 176 -11.58 -1.13 15.10
C ASN A 176 -10.11 -1.60 15.13
N ASN A 177 -9.88 -2.92 15.11
CA ASN A 177 -8.55 -3.51 15.02
C ASN A 177 -7.87 -3.20 13.69
N GLY A 178 -8.59 -3.33 12.58
CA GLY A 178 -8.07 -3.02 11.25
C GLY A 178 -7.68 -1.56 11.11
N PHE A 179 -8.52 -0.63 11.56
CA PHE A 179 -8.19 0.79 11.54
C PHE A 179 -7.02 1.13 12.46
N LEU A 180 -6.96 0.55 13.67
CA LEU A 180 -5.79 0.73 14.54
C LEU A 180 -4.51 0.29 13.84
N THR A 181 -4.54 -0.86 13.17
CA THR A 181 -3.40 -1.39 12.42
C THR A 181 -3.00 -0.45 11.27
N LEU A 182 -3.97 -0.02 10.45
CA LEU A 182 -3.74 0.91 9.34
C LEU A 182 -3.11 2.23 9.81
N PHE A 183 -3.70 2.86 10.82
CA PHE A 183 -3.20 4.16 11.30
C PHE A 183 -1.86 4.04 12.04
N THR A 184 -1.58 2.90 12.69
CA THR A 184 -0.26 2.65 13.28
C THR A 184 0.80 2.45 12.20
N LEU A 185 0.50 1.70 11.13
CA LEU A 185 1.38 1.56 9.96
C LEU A 185 1.66 2.91 9.30
N LEU A 186 0.62 3.72 9.09
CA LEU A 186 0.76 5.07 8.53
C LEU A 186 1.62 5.97 9.43
N GLN A 187 1.35 5.98 10.74
CA GLN A 187 2.12 6.79 11.69
C GLN A 187 3.61 6.43 11.66
N ASP A 188 3.93 5.14 11.73
CA ASP A 188 5.33 4.69 11.74
C ASP A 188 6.02 4.90 10.39
N ALA A 189 5.28 4.81 9.28
CA ALA A 189 5.79 5.10 7.94
C ALA A 189 6.00 6.60 7.68
N THR A 190 5.40 7.50 8.48
CA THR A 190 5.41 8.95 8.22
C THR A 190 5.97 9.79 9.38
N LYS A 191 6.39 9.15 10.49
CA LYS A 191 7.03 9.86 11.61
C LYS A 191 8.36 10.48 11.15
N PRO A 192 8.79 11.60 11.72
CA PRO A 192 10.10 12.18 11.40
C PRO A 192 11.22 11.15 11.53
N GLY A 193 12.06 11.06 10.49
CA GLY A 193 13.18 10.13 10.47
C GLY A 193 12.80 8.65 10.27
N TRP A 194 11.61 8.36 9.78
CA TRP A 194 11.17 6.98 9.49
C TRP A 194 12.16 6.23 8.59
N ALA A 195 12.80 6.92 7.66
CA ALA A 195 13.74 6.33 6.71
C ALA A 195 15.18 6.22 7.25
N ASN A 196 15.49 6.73 8.46
CA ASN A 196 16.85 6.66 9.02
C ASN A 196 17.46 5.26 9.08
N PRO A 197 16.72 4.18 9.42
CA PRO A 197 17.29 2.84 9.48
C PRO A 197 17.51 2.18 8.10
N ILE A 198 16.98 2.76 7.02
CA ILE A 198 17.02 2.18 5.67
C ILE A 198 18.41 2.44 5.05
N PRO A 199 19.05 1.44 4.41
CA PRO A 199 20.30 1.65 3.68
C PRO A 199 20.17 2.74 2.62
N ARG A 200 21.11 3.67 2.57
CA ARG A 200 21.06 4.83 1.65
C ARG A 200 21.24 4.46 0.17
N GLU A 201 21.88 3.34 -0.06
CA GLU A 201 22.16 2.79 -1.38
C GLU A 201 20.99 1.97 -1.93
N LEU A 202 19.97 1.66 -1.10
CA LEU A 202 18.83 0.86 -1.54
C LEU A 202 18.03 1.63 -2.61
N PRO A 203 17.90 1.08 -3.84
CA PRO A 203 17.08 1.69 -4.88
C PRO A 203 15.62 1.76 -4.47
N LEU A 204 15.02 2.95 -4.60
CA LEU A 204 13.61 3.19 -4.27
C LEU A 204 12.90 3.81 -5.47
N LEU A 205 11.76 3.20 -5.85
CA LEU A 205 10.83 3.78 -6.80
C LEU A 205 9.58 4.28 -6.06
N ILE A 206 9.29 5.56 -6.19
CA ILE A 206 8.07 6.18 -5.63
C ILE A 206 7.16 6.57 -6.77
N ILE A 207 5.96 5.98 -6.84
CA ILE A 207 5.03 6.21 -7.94
C ILE A 207 3.60 6.45 -7.45
N SER A 208 2.87 7.33 -8.14
CA SER A 208 1.46 7.63 -7.82
C SER A 208 0.77 8.32 -8.99
N GLY A 209 -0.57 8.25 -9.01
CA GLY A 209 -1.36 9.19 -9.79
C GLY A 209 -1.27 10.61 -9.21
N GLU A 210 -1.32 11.63 -10.06
CA GLU A 210 -1.33 13.03 -9.62
C GLU A 210 -2.64 13.38 -8.93
N ASP A 211 -3.73 12.72 -9.34
CA ASP A 211 -5.09 12.92 -8.81
C ASP A 211 -5.42 11.91 -7.68
N ASP A 212 -4.40 11.32 -7.03
CA ASP A 212 -4.59 10.42 -5.89
C ASP A 212 -4.84 11.21 -4.59
N PRO A 213 -6.06 11.14 -4.00
CA PRO A 213 -6.36 11.84 -2.74
C PRO A 213 -5.67 11.23 -1.52
N VAL A 214 -5.24 9.96 -1.57
CA VAL A 214 -4.42 9.34 -0.51
C VAL A 214 -3.09 10.06 -0.41
N GLY A 215 -2.47 10.34 -1.56
CA GLY A 215 -1.25 11.14 -1.71
C GLY A 215 -1.47 12.65 -1.60
N GLN A 216 -2.67 13.12 -1.19
CA GLN A 216 -3.03 14.53 -1.09
C GLN A 216 -2.86 15.26 -2.45
N MET A 217 -3.37 14.67 -3.52
CA MET A 217 -3.23 15.18 -4.90
C MET A 217 -1.76 15.48 -5.23
N GLY A 218 -0.88 14.50 -4.99
CA GLY A 218 0.56 14.55 -5.24
C GLY A 218 1.39 15.32 -4.20
N VAL A 219 0.80 16.11 -3.30
CA VAL A 219 1.56 16.89 -2.30
C VAL A 219 2.23 15.99 -1.27
N GLY A 220 1.49 15.00 -0.75
CA GLY A 220 1.99 14.10 0.28
C GLY A 220 3.12 13.19 -0.21
N ILE A 221 2.98 12.66 -1.43
CA ILE A 221 4.01 11.79 -2.00
C ILE A 221 5.30 12.57 -2.34
N ARG A 222 5.19 13.82 -2.81
CA ARG A 222 6.37 14.68 -3.02
C ARG A 222 7.11 15.00 -1.72
N LYS A 223 6.41 15.07 -0.58
CA LYS A 223 7.07 15.21 0.74
C LYS A 223 7.89 13.97 1.08
N VAL A 224 7.35 12.78 0.81
CA VAL A 224 8.08 11.51 1.04
C VAL A 224 9.35 11.45 0.19
N PHE A 225 9.25 11.83 -1.10
CA PHE A 225 10.40 11.87 -2.00
C PHE A 225 11.47 12.85 -1.49
N ARG A 226 11.09 14.10 -1.17
CA ARG A 226 12.03 15.10 -0.65
C ARG A 226 12.70 14.68 0.65
N GLU A 227 11.98 14.03 1.56
CA GLU A 227 12.56 13.52 2.81
C GLU A 227 13.66 12.49 2.54
N LEU A 228 13.53 11.65 1.51
CA LEU A 228 14.56 10.71 1.10
C LEU A 228 15.77 11.43 0.48
N GLU A 229 15.53 12.45 -0.35
CA GLU A 229 16.61 13.29 -0.90
C GLU A 229 17.37 14.01 0.23
N GLU A 230 16.68 14.61 1.20
CA GLU A 230 17.26 15.28 2.37
C GLU A 230 18.04 14.33 3.30
N LEU A 231 17.77 13.04 3.22
CA LEU A 231 18.49 11.99 3.95
C LEU A 231 19.61 11.35 3.12
N ASP A 232 20.00 11.95 1.99
CA ASP A 232 21.08 11.50 1.10
C ASP A 232 20.91 10.06 0.56
N PHE A 233 19.67 9.65 0.26
CA PHE A 233 19.47 8.41 -0.50
C PHE A 233 20.01 8.55 -1.91
N VAL A 234 20.82 7.58 -2.36
CA VAL A 234 21.61 7.69 -3.59
C VAL A 234 20.79 7.40 -4.84
N ASP A 235 19.82 6.50 -4.76
CA ASP A 235 19.01 6.06 -5.90
C ASP A 235 17.50 6.08 -5.55
N VAL A 236 16.90 7.24 -5.74
CA VAL A 236 15.44 7.43 -5.57
C VAL A 236 14.85 7.95 -6.87
N THR A 237 14.01 7.14 -7.48
CA THR A 237 13.25 7.52 -8.67
C THR A 237 11.83 7.92 -8.26
N PHE A 238 11.36 9.06 -8.77
CA PHE A 238 9.99 9.53 -8.57
C PHE A 238 9.26 9.65 -9.91
N CYS A 239 8.11 8.96 -10.02
CA CYS A 239 7.22 9.08 -11.17
C CYS A 239 5.81 9.44 -10.70
N SER A 240 5.20 10.43 -11.35
CA SER A 240 3.79 10.77 -11.16
C SER A 240 3.07 10.77 -12.50
N TYR A 241 1.83 10.27 -12.50
CA TYR A 241 1.05 10.07 -13.71
C TYR A 241 -0.12 11.06 -13.73
N PRO A 242 -0.11 12.03 -14.67
CA PRO A 242 -1.21 12.97 -14.84
C PRO A 242 -2.54 12.25 -15.05
N THR A 243 -3.60 12.78 -14.48
CA THR A 243 -4.98 12.29 -14.55
C THR A 243 -5.26 10.94 -13.88
N MET A 244 -4.24 10.14 -13.59
CA MET A 244 -4.43 8.88 -12.87
C MET A 244 -4.74 9.15 -11.39
N ARG A 245 -5.66 8.34 -10.86
CA ARG A 245 -6.10 8.37 -9.46
C ARG A 245 -5.28 7.37 -8.62
N HIS A 246 -5.89 6.72 -7.65
CA HIS A 246 -5.18 5.89 -6.67
C HIS A 246 -4.67 4.56 -7.20
N GLU A 247 -5.44 3.86 -8.05
CA GLU A 247 -5.12 2.51 -8.54
C GLU A 247 -4.44 2.54 -9.91
N ILE A 248 -3.23 3.12 -10.00
CA ILE A 248 -2.52 3.36 -11.26
C ILE A 248 -2.24 2.10 -12.10
N LEU A 249 -2.16 0.92 -11.48
CA LEU A 249 -2.03 -0.37 -12.19
C LEU A 249 -3.33 -0.85 -12.86
N MET A 250 -4.45 -0.18 -12.59
CA MET A 250 -5.80 -0.56 -13.06
C MET A 250 -6.45 0.58 -13.84
N GLU A 251 -5.71 1.65 -14.11
CA GLU A 251 -6.14 2.76 -14.94
C GLU A 251 -6.24 2.37 -16.41
N THR A 252 -6.93 3.15 -17.21
CA THR A 252 -7.07 2.92 -18.66
C THR A 252 -5.70 2.81 -19.34
N ASN A 253 -4.76 3.66 -18.94
CA ASN A 253 -3.40 3.71 -19.49
C ASN A 253 -2.37 2.97 -18.62
N HIS A 254 -2.77 1.94 -17.87
CA HIS A 254 -1.93 1.18 -16.94
C HIS A 254 -0.67 0.58 -17.58
N LEU A 255 -0.67 0.29 -18.89
CA LEU A 255 0.50 -0.26 -19.58
C LEU A 255 1.71 0.69 -19.55
N LEU A 256 1.49 2.00 -19.49
CA LEU A 256 2.57 2.96 -19.26
C LEU A 256 3.24 2.71 -17.91
N VAL A 257 2.44 2.55 -16.86
CA VAL A 257 2.93 2.29 -15.50
C VAL A 257 3.67 0.95 -15.42
N TYR A 258 3.13 -0.07 -16.10
CA TYR A 258 3.78 -1.38 -16.19
C TYR A 258 5.16 -1.31 -16.84
N SER A 259 5.26 -0.56 -17.96
CA SER A 259 6.52 -0.35 -18.67
C SER A 259 7.55 0.39 -17.81
N ASP A 260 7.15 1.47 -17.15
CA ASP A 260 8.05 2.26 -16.30
C ASP A 260 8.57 1.43 -15.11
N ILE A 261 7.71 0.59 -14.51
CA ILE A 261 8.13 -0.33 -13.45
C ILE A 261 9.10 -1.38 -14.00
N LEU A 262 8.80 -1.97 -15.16
CA LEU A 262 9.67 -2.96 -15.81
C LEU A 262 11.05 -2.36 -16.12
N ASP A 263 11.09 -1.17 -16.67
CA ASP A 263 12.33 -0.46 -17.01
C ASP A 263 13.15 -0.17 -15.75
N TRP A 264 12.48 0.28 -14.67
CA TRP A 264 13.15 0.50 -13.39
C TRP A 264 13.70 -0.81 -12.80
N LEU A 265 12.90 -1.88 -12.76
CA LEU A 265 13.36 -3.20 -12.28
C LEU A 265 14.55 -3.70 -13.10
N SER A 266 14.47 -3.62 -14.44
CA SER A 266 15.52 -4.09 -15.34
C SER A 266 16.84 -3.35 -15.18
N LYS A 267 16.80 -2.08 -14.80
CA LYS A 267 17.99 -1.26 -14.52
C LYS A 267 18.71 -1.70 -13.24
N HIS A 268 18.01 -2.37 -12.32
CA HIS A 268 18.53 -2.73 -11.00
C HIS A 268 18.75 -4.25 -10.81
N LEU A 269 18.77 -5.02 -11.93
CA LEU A 269 19.10 -6.48 -11.93
C LEU A 269 20.58 -6.76 -11.81
#